data_b4b1d1e8b3dc48b9d61c7233ef899814
#
_entry.id   b4b1d1e8b3dc48b9d61c7233ef899814
#
_cell.length_a   1.000
_cell.length_b   1.000
_cell.length_c   1.000
_cell.angle_alpha   90.00
_cell.angle_beta   90.00
_cell.angle_gamma   90.00
#
_symmetry.space_group_name_H-M   'P 1'
#
loop_
_entity.id
_entity.type
_entity.pdbx_description
1 polymer ?
#
loop_
_entity_poly.entity_id
_entity_poly.type
_entity_poly.pdbx_seq_one_letter_code
_entity_poly.pdbx_strand_id
1 'polypeptide(L)'
;MAYGDSVVFHYSFQTGILEHSFTKLADFCNPPRLVSCKDPLEEEGFKHGEFVLDDSSVVFAASDALSHYILMMYELAHCKEFGEELAEEYLKHSGNSQLLKTAETLRFNFKNDVIEKILQASDNQLTFEEYLKGLYHQGVIDMDDFTICWLYEWKKYGK
;
A
#
# COMPACT_ATOMS: atom_id res chain seq x y z
N MET A 1 -2.50 13.96 -5.72
CA MET A 1 -3.96 13.92 -5.52
C MET A 1 -4.46 12.57 -5.99
N ALA A 2 -5.30 11.91 -5.20
CA ALA A 2 -5.94 10.63 -5.51
C ALA A 2 -7.45 10.75 -5.31
N TYR A 3 -8.23 9.84 -5.90
CA TYR A 3 -9.68 9.75 -5.74
C TYR A 3 -10.09 8.31 -5.49
N GLY A 4 -11.02 8.11 -4.56
CA GLY A 4 -11.52 6.78 -4.20
C GLY A 4 -10.56 6.04 -3.27
N ASP A 5 -10.35 4.76 -3.54
CA ASP A 5 -9.55 3.80 -2.76
C ASP A 5 -8.13 3.57 -3.29
N SER A 6 -7.81 4.15 -4.44
CA SER A 6 -6.43 4.18 -4.92
C SER A 6 -5.57 5.09 -4.03
N VAL A 7 -4.41 4.62 -3.63
CA VAL A 7 -3.53 5.32 -2.69
C VAL A 7 -2.25 5.77 -3.37
N VAL A 8 -1.86 7.01 -3.10
CA VAL A 8 -0.53 7.52 -3.42
C VAL A 8 0.36 7.38 -2.20
N PHE A 9 1.52 6.81 -2.39
CA PHE A 9 2.53 6.58 -1.37
C PHE A 9 3.80 7.37 -1.66
N HIS A 10 4.43 7.84 -0.61
CA HIS A 10 5.80 8.32 -0.58
C HIS A 10 6.57 7.48 0.45
N TYR A 11 7.68 6.90 0.05
CA TYR A 11 8.58 6.19 0.96
C TYR A 11 10.00 6.75 0.85
N SER A 12 10.58 7.15 1.98
CA SER A 12 11.98 7.57 2.05
C SER A 12 12.85 6.41 2.56
N PHE A 13 13.78 5.96 1.72
CA PHE A 13 14.75 4.93 2.12
C PHE A 13 15.74 5.41 3.18
N GLN A 14 15.89 6.72 3.34
CA GLN A 14 16.78 7.32 4.33
C GLN A 14 16.16 7.26 5.72
N THR A 15 14.89 7.62 5.85
CA THR A 15 14.19 7.69 7.14
C THR A 15 13.40 6.41 7.47
N GLY A 16 13.03 5.62 6.47
CA GLY A 16 12.12 4.48 6.59
C GLY A 16 10.66 4.86 6.77
N ILE A 17 10.32 6.15 6.58
CA ILE A 17 8.95 6.66 6.76
C ILE A 17 8.15 6.43 5.47
N LEU A 18 6.93 5.91 5.64
CA LEU A 18 5.90 5.83 4.61
C LEU A 18 4.83 6.88 4.89
N GLU A 19 4.65 7.79 3.95
CA GLU A 19 3.52 8.73 3.92
C GLU A 19 2.54 8.30 2.84
N HIS A 20 1.25 8.54 3.03
CA HIS A 20 0.23 8.10 2.09
C HIS A 20 -0.98 9.02 2.05
N SER A 21 -1.74 8.98 0.95
CA SER A 21 -2.94 9.77 0.73
C SER A 21 -4.20 9.15 1.36
N PHE A 22 -4.14 7.95 1.91
CA PHE A 22 -5.28 7.27 2.52
C PHE A 22 -5.45 7.66 3.99
N THR A 23 -6.61 7.35 4.58
CA THR A 23 -6.90 7.76 5.96
C THR A 23 -6.27 6.78 6.94
N LYS A 24 -6.72 5.50 6.92
CA LYS A 24 -6.22 4.43 7.78
C LYS A 24 -6.53 3.05 7.19
N LEU A 25 -5.81 2.03 7.65
CA LEU A 25 -5.94 0.65 7.15
C LEU A 25 -7.39 0.14 7.19
N ALA A 26 -8.09 0.32 8.30
CA ALA A 26 -9.45 -0.17 8.48
C ALA A 26 -10.51 0.49 7.56
N ASP A 27 -10.17 1.55 6.84
CA ASP A 27 -11.09 2.21 5.90
C ASP A 27 -11.17 1.50 4.55
N PHE A 28 -10.27 0.56 4.24
CA PHE A 28 -10.40 -0.29 3.04
C PHE A 28 -11.62 -1.22 3.05
N CYS A 29 -12.27 -1.42 4.18
CA CYS A 29 -13.54 -2.15 4.21
C CYS A 29 -14.78 -1.29 3.85
N ASN A 30 -14.61 0.02 3.69
CA ASN A 30 -15.69 0.90 3.27
C ASN A 30 -15.84 0.85 1.73
N PRO A 31 -17.09 0.97 1.20
CA PRO A 31 -17.28 1.05 -0.24
C PRO A 31 -16.51 2.22 -0.84
N PRO A 32 -15.75 2.00 -1.94
CA PRO A 32 -14.98 3.06 -2.59
C PRO A 32 -15.88 4.10 -3.24
N ARG A 33 -15.42 5.35 -3.27
CA ARG A 33 -16.02 6.38 -4.10
C ARG A 33 -15.52 6.23 -5.52
N LEU A 34 -16.39 5.79 -6.41
CA LEU A 34 -16.03 5.52 -7.80
C LEU A 34 -16.20 6.77 -8.67
N VAL A 35 -15.31 6.92 -9.65
CA VAL A 35 -15.48 7.91 -10.72
C VAL A 35 -16.56 7.38 -11.67
N SER A 36 -17.65 8.12 -11.80
CA SER A 36 -18.77 7.80 -12.71
C SER A 36 -18.89 8.84 -13.82
N CYS A 37 -19.24 8.40 -15.02
CA CYS A 37 -19.55 9.33 -16.11
C CYS A 37 -20.90 10.03 -15.91
N LYS A 38 -21.73 9.56 -14.97
CA LYS A 38 -23.11 10.03 -14.77
C LYS A 38 -23.23 10.96 -13.57
N ASP A 39 -22.37 10.77 -12.57
CA ASP A 39 -22.44 11.51 -11.32
C ASP A 39 -21.27 12.50 -11.24
N PRO A 40 -21.48 13.69 -10.69
CA PRO A 40 -20.39 14.63 -10.45
C PRO A 40 -19.40 14.02 -9.43
N LEU A 41 -18.13 14.37 -9.58
CA LEU A 41 -17.11 14.01 -8.59
C LEU A 41 -17.40 14.76 -7.28
N GLU A 42 -17.44 14.02 -6.18
CA GLU A 42 -17.65 14.59 -4.86
C GLU A 42 -16.32 15.07 -4.28
N GLU A 43 -16.31 16.25 -3.66
CA GLU A 43 -15.10 16.86 -3.10
C GLU A 43 -14.46 15.96 -2.03
N GLU A 44 -15.27 15.31 -1.22
CA GLU A 44 -14.81 14.38 -0.17
C GLU A 44 -14.12 13.12 -0.71
N GLY A 45 -14.32 12.79 -1.98
CA GLY A 45 -13.63 11.69 -2.65
C GLY A 45 -12.19 11.98 -3.01
N PHE A 46 -11.81 13.29 -3.04
CA PHE A 46 -10.45 13.68 -3.35
C PHE A 46 -9.55 13.67 -2.10
N LYS A 47 -8.40 13.03 -2.25
CA LYS A 47 -7.31 13.09 -1.28
C LYS A 47 -6.17 13.89 -1.91
N HIS A 48 -5.64 14.84 -1.16
CA HIS A 48 -4.49 15.64 -1.58
C HIS A 48 -3.52 15.77 -0.40
N GLY A 49 -2.25 15.95 -0.74
CA GLY A 49 -1.17 16.12 0.21
C GLY A 49 0.09 16.55 -0.52
N GLU A 50 1.08 16.91 0.25
CA GLU A 50 2.41 17.29 -0.22
C GLU A 50 3.44 16.39 0.47
N PHE A 51 4.40 15.87 -0.30
CA PHE A 51 5.51 15.09 0.20
C PHE A 51 6.80 15.88 0.00
N VAL A 52 7.68 15.84 0.98
CA VAL A 52 9.04 16.38 0.83
C VAL A 52 9.94 15.25 0.31
N LEU A 53 10.33 15.36 -0.96
CA LEU A 53 11.19 14.37 -1.60
C LEU A 53 12.65 14.59 -1.23
N ASP A 54 13.34 13.51 -0.94
CA ASP A 54 14.79 13.46 -0.81
C ASP A 54 15.40 12.59 -1.92
N ASP A 55 16.73 12.52 -1.99
CA ASP A 55 17.45 11.74 -3.00
C ASP A 55 17.25 10.22 -2.87
N SER A 56 16.57 9.77 -1.85
CA SER A 56 16.27 8.36 -1.57
C SER A 56 14.76 8.06 -1.61
N SER A 57 13.96 9.00 -2.10
CA SER A 57 12.50 8.87 -2.12
C SER A 57 11.99 8.08 -3.31
N VAL A 58 10.91 7.34 -3.09
CA VAL A 58 10.06 6.79 -4.15
C VAL A 58 8.63 7.24 -3.93
N VAL A 59 7.94 7.58 -5.02
CA VAL A 59 6.51 7.94 -5.01
C VAL A 59 5.78 7.06 -6.01
N PHE A 60 4.73 6.41 -5.58
CA PHE A 60 3.94 5.53 -6.42
C PHE A 60 2.47 5.56 -6.03
N ALA A 61 1.61 5.14 -6.96
CA ALA A 61 0.21 4.90 -6.71
C ALA A 61 -0.09 3.40 -6.85
N ALA A 62 -0.99 2.89 -6.03
CA ALA A 62 -1.42 1.49 -6.07
C ALA A 62 -2.93 1.37 -5.95
N SER A 63 -3.48 0.28 -6.53
CA SER A 63 -4.87 -0.13 -6.34
C SER A 63 -5.13 -0.52 -4.88
N ASP A 64 -6.39 -0.60 -4.48
CA ASP A 64 -6.85 -0.86 -3.11
C ASP A 64 -6.22 -2.09 -2.46
N ALA A 65 -6.31 -3.27 -3.09
CA ALA A 65 -5.78 -4.50 -2.51
C ALA A 65 -4.25 -4.47 -2.31
N LEU A 66 -3.49 -3.87 -3.24
CA LEU A 66 -2.06 -3.69 -3.08
C LEU A 66 -1.74 -2.63 -2.02
N SER A 67 -2.55 -1.58 -1.96
CA SER A 67 -2.42 -0.52 -0.95
C SER A 67 -2.71 -1.03 0.45
N HIS A 68 -3.77 -1.86 0.61
CA HIS A 68 -4.07 -2.53 1.86
C HIS A 68 -2.88 -3.36 2.35
N TYR A 69 -2.31 -4.19 1.46
CA TYR A 69 -1.12 -4.98 1.79
C TYR A 69 0.06 -4.12 2.24
N ILE A 70 0.37 -3.05 1.51
CA ILE A 70 1.51 -2.16 1.82
C ILE A 70 1.31 -1.50 3.19
N LEU A 71 0.12 -0.94 3.45
CA LEU A 71 -0.20 -0.30 4.73
C LEU A 71 -0.20 -1.29 5.88
N MET A 72 -0.82 -2.45 5.72
CA MET A 72 -0.83 -3.52 6.73
C MET A 72 0.59 -3.93 7.13
N MET A 73 1.47 -4.14 6.16
CA MET A 73 2.86 -4.52 6.43
C MET A 73 3.66 -3.38 7.07
N TYR A 74 3.38 -2.12 6.71
CA TYR A 74 4.01 -0.96 7.34
C TYR A 74 3.59 -0.81 8.80
N GLU A 75 2.28 -0.85 9.07
CA GLU A 75 1.74 -0.75 10.43
C GLU A 75 2.21 -1.90 11.33
N LEU A 76 2.27 -3.14 10.79
CA LEU A 76 2.84 -4.28 11.51
C LEU A 76 4.33 -4.09 11.85
N ALA A 77 5.12 -3.53 10.93
CA ALA A 77 6.53 -3.23 11.19
C ALA A 77 6.69 -2.15 12.28
N HIS A 78 5.66 -1.32 12.50
CA HIS A 78 5.62 -0.22 13.45
C HIS A 78 4.49 -0.41 14.49
N CYS A 79 4.20 -1.65 14.90
CA CYS A 79 3.05 -2.01 15.74
C CYS A 79 2.98 -1.28 17.09
N LYS A 80 4.06 -0.68 17.57
CA LYS A 80 4.05 0.16 18.78
C LYS A 80 3.37 1.52 18.55
N GLU A 81 3.40 2.01 17.31
CA GLU A 81 2.82 3.28 16.90
C GLU A 81 1.37 3.08 16.42
N PHE A 82 1.13 2.02 15.63
CA PHE A 82 -0.13 1.75 14.95
C PHE A 82 -1.01 0.68 15.62
N GLY A 83 -0.80 0.42 16.91
CA GLY A 83 -1.54 -0.64 17.61
C GLY A 83 -3.05 -0.44 17.67
N GLU A 84 -3.53 0.80 17.68
CA GLU A 84 -4.97 1.12 17.67
C GLU A 84 -5.59 0.88 16.29
N GLU A 85 -4.92 1.26 15.21
CA GLU A 85 -5.33 1.03 13.83
C GLU A 85 -5.39 -0.47 13.51
N LEU A 86 -4.36 -1.21 13.89
CA LEU A 86 -4.33 -2.67 13.74
C LEU A 86 -5.47 -3.35 14.53
N ALA A 87 -5.75 -2.90 15.75
CA ALA A 87 -6.86 -3.42 16.54
C ALA A 87 -8.21 -3.12 15.89
N GLU A 88 -8.38 -1.94 15.27
CA GLU A 88 -9.59 -1.58 14.54
C GLU A 88 -9.79 -2.48 13.30
N GLU A 89 -8.71 -2.79 12.57
CA GLU A 89 -8.74 -3.70 11.42
C GLU A 89 -9.27 -5.09 11.79
N TYR A 90 -8.88 -5.62 12.95
CA TYR A 90 -9.42 -6.89 13.45
C TYR A 90 -10.94 -6.89 13.66
N LEU A 91 -11.51 -5.74 13.96
CA LEU A 91 -12.94 -5.63 14.32
C LEU A 91 -13.83 -5.36 13.10
N LYS A 92 -13.32 -4.68 12.09
CA LYS A 92 -14.15 -4.16 11.00
C LYS A 92 -14.46 -5.17 9.89
N HIS A 93 -13.53 -6.02 9.53
CA HIS A 93 -13.70 -6.91 8.38
C HIS A 93 -13.03 -8.27 8.56
N SER A 94 -13.81 -9.34 8.47
CA SER A 94 -13.30 -10.71 8.73
C SER A 94 -12.24 -11.18 7.71
N GLY A 95 -12.35 -10.79 6.44
CA GLY A 95 -11.36 -11.10 5.40
C GLY A 95 -10.04 -10.44 5.71
N ASN A 96 -10.03 -9.13 5.86
CA ASN A 96 -8.82 -8.36 6.18
C ASN A 96 -8.18 -8.80 7.49
N SER A 97 -8.99 -9.12 8.50
CA SER A 97 -8.47 -9.63 9.78
C SER A 97 -7.75 -10.98 9.65
N GLN A 98 -8.11 -11.80 8.67
CA GLN A 98 -7.40 -13.05 8.39
C GLN A 98 -6.05 -12.80 7.71
N LEU A 99 -5.98 -11.84 6.78
CA LEU A 99 -4.73 -11.43 6.15
C LEU A 99 -3.77 -10.87 7.20
N LEU A 100 -4.25 -10.01 8.10
CA LEU A 100 -3.48 -9.42 9.18
C LEU A 100 -2.92 -10.51 10.13
N LYS A 101 -3.74 -11.46 10.57
CA LYS A 101 -3.30 -12.60 11.41
C LYS A 101 -2.20 -13.42 10.75
N THR A 102 -2.31 -13.64 9.44
CA THR A 102 -1.28 -14.36 8.69
C THR A 102 0.00 -13.55 8.63
N ALA A 103 -0.10 -12.26 8.30
CA ALA A 103 1.04 -11.35 8.19
C ALA A 103 1.81 -11.20 9.52
N GLU A 104 1.12 -11.17 10.67
CA GLU A 104 1.74 -11.13 12.00
C GLU A 104 2.67 -12.31 12.30
N THR A 105 2.43 -13.46 11.65
CA THR A 105 3.29 -14.63 11.84
C THR A 105 4.61 -14.53 11.06
N LEU A 106 4.70 -13.60 10.12
CA LEU A 106 5.87 -13.45 9.27
C LEU A 106 6.98 -12.67 9.98
N ARG A 107 8.23 -13.08 9.70
CA ARG A 107 9.40 -12.28 10.03
C ARG A 107 9.83 -11.54 8.77
N PHE A 108 9.71 -10.23 8.78
CA PHE A 108 10.02 -9.41 7.61
C PHE A 108 10.65 -8.08 8.02
N ASN A 109 11.33 -7.46 7.07
CA ASN A 109 11.78 -6.07 7.13
C ASN A 109 11.00 -5.30 6.06
N PHE A 110 10.24 -4.27 6.45
CA PHE A 110 9.37 -3.54 5.54
C PHE A 110 10.10 -3.00 4.31
N LYS A 111 11.25 -2.36 4.51
CA LYS A 111 12.07 -1.84 3.40
C LYS A 111 12.45 -2.94 2.41
N ASN A 112 13.09 -4.01 2.91
CA ASN A 112 13.72 -5.02 2.05
C ASN A 112 12.70 -6.03 1.50
N ASP A 113 11.70 -6.41 2.31
CA ASP A 113 10.77 -7.49 1.98
C ASP A 113 9.46 -7.00 1.37
N VAL A 114 9.15 -5.70 1.48
CA VAL A 114 7.97 -5.11 0.86
C VAL A 114 8.38 -4.13 -0.22
N ILE A 115 8.96 -2.99 0.12
CA ILE A 115 9.21 -1.92 -0.86
C ILE A 115 10.22 -2.34 -1.93
N GLU A 116 11.39 -2.87 -1.55
CA GLU A 116 12.41 -3.29 -2.53
C GLU A 116 11.92 -4.46 -3.41
N LYS A 117 11.13 -5.40 -2.85
CA LYS A 117 10.54 -6.49 -3.64
C LYS A 117 9.49 -6.01 -4.62
N ILE A 118 8.63 -5.07 -4.22
CA ILE A 118 7.66 -4.47 -5.13
C ILE A 118 8.39 -3.74 -6.27
N LEU A 119 9.42 -2.94 -5.96
CA LEU A 119 10.24 -2.25 -6.95
C LEU A 119 10.86 -3.23 -7.95
N GLN A 120 11.48 -4.30 -7.48
CA GLN A 120 12.10 -5.32 -8.33
C GLN A 120 11.08 -6.09 -9.17
N ALA A 121 9.96 -6.45 -8.56
CA ALA A 121 8.90 -7.21 -9.24
C ALA A 121 8.22 -6.39 -10.34
N SER A 122 8.05 -5.08 -10.13
CA SER A 122 7.36 -4.19 -11.08
C SER A 122 8.18 -3.81 -12.32
N ASP A 123 9.42 -4.30 -12.46
CA ASP A 123 10.24 -4.10 -13.68
C ASP A 123 9.56 -4.65 -14.94
N ASN A 124 8.76 -5.70 -14.81
CA ASN A 124 7.94 -6.23 -15.88
C ASN A 124 6.71 -6.98 -15.35
N GLN A 125 5.71 -7.14 -16.20
CA GLN A 125 4.43 -7.74 -15.83
C GLN A 125 4.57 -9.18 -15.28
N LEU A 126 5.40 -10.01 -15.88
CA LEU A 126 5.52 -11.43 -15.48
C LEU A 126 6.09 -11.56 -14.06
N THR A 127 7.14 -10.81 -13.76
CA THR A 127 7.73 -10.82 -12.41
C THR A 127 6.78 -10.24 -11.37
N PHE A 128 5.98 -9.25 -11.75
CA PHE A 128 4.97 -8.68 -10.87
C PHE A 128 3.85 -9.68 -10.56
N GLU A 129 3.32 -10.36 -11.58
CA GLU A 129 2.33 -11.42 -11.40
C GLU A 129 2.86 -12.58 -10.54
N GLU A 130 4.10 -13.00 -10.74
CA GLU A 130 4.73 -14.05 -9.92
C GLU A 130 4.87 -13.62 -8.46
N TYR A 131 5.26 -12.37 -8.22
CA TYR A 131 5.34 -11.80 -6.87
C TYR A 131 3.97 -11.80 -6.18
N LEU A 132 2.92 -11.31 -6.85
CA LEU A 132 1.56 -11.29 -6.32
C LEU A 132 1.02 -12.70 -6.04
N LYS A 133 1.26 -13.66 -6.94
CA LYS A 133 0.93 -15.08 -6.70
C LYS A 133 1.64 -15.62 -5.46
N GLY A 134 2.88 -15.23 -5.24
CA GLY A 134 3.64 -15.58 -4.03
C GLY A 134 2.98 -15.04 -2.75
N LEU A 135 2.56 -13.77 -2.74
CA LEU A 135 1.86 -13.17 -1.61
C LEU A 135 0.49 -13.81 -1.35
N TYR A 136 -0.27 -14.11 -2.42
CA TYR A 136 -1.53 -14.81 -2.33
C TYR A 136 -1.37 -16.21 -1.70
N HIS A 137 -0.39 -16.98 -2.15
CA HIS A 137 -0.11 -18.31 -1.57
C HIS A 137 0.36 -18.23 -0.10
N GLN A 138 0.96 -17.12 0.31
CA GLN A 138 1.28 -16.85 1.71
C GLN A 138 0.05 -16.43 2.52
N GLY A 139 -1.07 -16.10 1.88
CA GLY A 139 -2.30 -15.66 2.51
C GLY A 139 -2.23 -14.25 3.12
N VAL A 140 -1.38 -13.38 2.56
CA VAL A 140 -1.25 -11.98 3.01
C VAL A 140 -1.89 -10.96 2.08
N ILE A 141 -2.38 -11.42 0.91
CA ILE A 141 -3.28 -10.67 0.03
C ILE A 141 -4.42 -11.57 -0.41
N ASP A 142 -5.55 -10.97 -0.77
CA ASP A 142 -6.67 -11.67 -1.41
C ASP A 142 -6.57 -11.58 -2.94
N MET A 143 -7.42 -12.30 -3.67
CA MET A 143 -7.50 -12.21 -5.13
C MET A 143 -8.24 -10.95 -5.51
N ASP A 144 -7.57 -10.06 -6.25
CA ASP A 144 -8.13 -8.80 -6.73
C ASP A 144 -7.36 -8.28 -7.95
N ASP A 145 -7.75 -7.12 -8.46
CA ASP A 145 -7.04 -6.38 -9.50
C ASP A 145 -5.88 -5.59 -8.88
N PHE A 146 -4.66 -5.90 -9.29
CA PHE A 146 -3.46 -5.27 -8.78
C PHE A 146 -2.83 -4.35 -9.83
N THR A 147 -2.66 -3.10 -9.46
CA THR A 147 -1.99 -2.10 -10.30
C THR A 147 -1.03 -1.28 -9.45
N ILE A 148 0.13 -0.99 -10.02
CA ILE A 148 1.09 -0.03 -9.46
C ILE A 148 1.56 0.92 -10.56
N CYS A 149 1.72 2.19 -10.20
CA CYS A 149 2.23 3.24 -11.07
C CYS A 149 3.32 4.01 -10.34
N TRP A 150 4.55 3.96 -10.85
CA TRP A 150 5.66 4.74 -10.31
C TRP A 150 5.58 6.18 -10.81
N LEU A 151 5.49 7.12 -9.89
CA LEU A 151 5.42 8.55 -10.19
C LEU A 151 6.79 9.22 -10.04
N TYR A 152 7.60 8.75 -9.09
CA TYR A 152 8.96 9.20 -8.85
C TYR A 152 9.75 8.05 -8.23
N GLU A 153 10.91 7.75 -8.83
CA GLU A 153 11.87 6.81 -8.29
C GLU A 153 13.21 7.50 -8.13
N TRP A 154 13.81 7.39 -6.96
CA TRP A 154 15.20 7.71 -6.82
C TRP A 154 16.04 6.76 -7.68
N LYS A 155 16.57 7.30 -8.76
CA LYS A 155 17.44 6.51 -9.64
C LYS A 155 18.72 6.18 -8.91
N LYS A 156 18.85 4.94 -8.47
CA LYS A 156 20.11 4.29 -8.07
C LYS A 156 21.02 4.10 -9.29
N TYR A 157 21.17 5.14 -10.12
CA TYR A 157 22.04 5.15 -11.30
C TYR A 157 23.20 6.12 -11.08
N GLY A 158 24.03 5.80 -10.07
CA GLY A 158 25.43 6.12 -10.12
C GLY A 158 26.15 4.91 -10.70
N LYS A 159 26.28 4.82 -12.02
CA LYS A 159 27.40 4.20 -12.71
C LYS A 159 28.09 5.25 -13.51
#